data_09c744922c4aebdf85695307f681f7e9
#
_entry.id   09c744922c4aebdf85695307f681f7e9
#
_cell.length_a   1.000
_cell.length_b   1.000
_cell.length_c   1.000
_cell.angle_alpha   90.00
_cell.angle_beta   90.00
_cell.angle_gamma   90.00
#
_symmetry.space_group_name_H-M   'P 1'
#
loop_
_entity.id
_entity.type
_entity.pdbx_description
1 polymer ?
#
loop_
_entity_poly.entity_id
_entity_poly.type
_entity_poly.pdbx_seq_one_letter_code
_entity_poly.pdbx_strand_id
1 'polypeptide(L)'
;MIDLYTWHTPNGRKVSIMLEEIGMAYNVLPINIAKDEQFQPHFLEVSPNNRIPAIVDKENNNYSLFESGAILMYLAEKSGMLVNKSNSDEYYRTIEWLMWQMGGVGPMFGQVHHFVKYNKGKSAYAEERYSKEARRLYGVMDKRLSQHQY
;
A
#
# COMPACT_ATOMS: atom_id res chain seq x y z
N MET A 1 14.57 12.22 -7.96
CA MET A 1 14.40 10.83 -8.46
C MET A 1 14.20 9.89 -7.30
N ILE A 2 13.23 8.98 -7.39
CA ILE A 2 12.84 8.03 -6.35
C ILE A 2 13.49 6.66 -6.60
N ASP A 3 14.09 6.06 -5.58
CA ASP A 3 14.42 4.63 -5.56
C ASP A 3 13.27 3.87 -4.88
N LEU A 4 12.62 2.96 -5.61
CA LEU A 4 11.50 2.16 -5.12
C LEU A 4 11.95 0.73 -4.81
N TYR A 5 12.01 0.39 -3.53
CA TYR A 5 12.26 -0.96 -3.02
C TYR A 5 10.93 -1.73 -2.99
N THR A 6 10.79 -2.74 -3.85
CA THR A 6 9.50 -3.39 -4.06
C THR A 6 9.60 -4.85 -4.48
N TRP A 7 8.47 -5.55 -4.50
CA TRP A 7 8.30 -6.89 -5.05
C TRP A 7 6.90 -7.07 -5.63
N HIS A 8 6.66 -8.17 -6.35
CA HIS A 8 5.38 -8.48 -7.03
C HIS A 8 4.24 -8.74 -6.05
N THR A 9 3.85 -7.74 -5.29
CA THR A 9 2.76 -7.79 -4.31
C THR A 9 1.76 -6.67 -4.53
N PRO A 10 0.51 -6.80 -4.04
CA PRO A 10 -0.46 -5.71 -4.12
C PRO A 10 0.03 -4.40 -3.48
N ASN A 11 0.80 -4.48 -2.38
CA ASN A 11 1.32 -3.29 -1.71
C ASN A 11 2.42 -2.58 -2.54
N GLY A 12 3.32 -3.34 -3.16
CA GLY A 12 4.33 -2.77 -4.06
C GLY A 12 3.70 -2.07 -5.26
N ARG A 13 2.66 -2.68 -5.84
CA ARG A 13 1.94 -2.12 -7.00
C ARG A 13 1.26 -0.79 -6.71
N LYS A 14 0.80 -0.52 -5.49
CA LYS A 14 0.23 0.79 -5.14
C LYS A 14 1.21 1.92 -5.45
N VAL A 15 2.46 1.75 -5.06
CA VAL A 15 3.49 2.79 -5.21
C VAL A 15 3.93 2.92 -6.65
N SER A 16 4.12 1.82 -7.39
CA SER A 16 4.47 1.91 -8.81
C SER A 16 3.34 2.54 -9.64
N ILE A 17 2.08 2.19 -9.39
CA ILE A 17 0.93 2.85 -10.03
C ILE A 17 0.94 4.35 -9.74
N MET A 18 1.14 4.75 -8.48
CA MET A 18 1.19 6.16 -8.10
C MET A 18 2.30 6.91 -8.84
N LEU A 19 3.49 6.35 -8.92
CA LEU A 19 4.63 6.97 -9.61
C LEU A 19 4.37 7.14 -11.11
N GLU A 20 3.74 6.17 -11.76
CA GLU A 20 3.31 6.26 -13.16
C GLU A 20 2.23 7.33 -13.35
N GLU A 21 1.20 7.36 -12.50
CA GLU A 21 0.09 8.33 -12.59
C GLU A 21 0.56 9.79 -12.43
N ILE A 22 1.55 10.03 -11.57
CA ILE A 22 2.10 11.39 -11.38
C ILE A 22 3.27 11.71 -12.33
N GLY A 23 3.66 10.77 -13.18
CA GLY A 23 4.78 10.94 -14.14
C GLY A 23 6.14 11.15 -13.48
N MET A 24 6.35 10.62 -12.28
CA MET A 24 7.60 10.81 -11.53
C MET A 24 8.62 9.73 -11.84
N ALA A 25 9.81 10.14 -12.29
CA ALA A 25 10.90 9.20 -12.60
C ALA A 25 11.38 8.44 -11.36
N TYR A 26 11.54 7.12 -11.49
CA TYR A 26 12.00 6.25 -10.42
C TYR A 26 12.84 5.08 -10.91
N ASN A 27 13.67 4.54 -10.01
CA ASN A 27 14.38 3.28 -10.20
C ASN A 27 13.69 2.18 -9.41
N VAL A 28 13.60 0.98 -9.97
CA VAL A 28 13.08 -0.21 -9.27
C VAL A 28 14.23 -0.99 -8.68
N LEU A 29 14.20 -1.18 -7.36
CA LEU A 29 15.13 -2.00 -6.59
C LEU A 29 14.36 -3.21 -6.03
N PRO A 30 14.45 -4.39 -6.68
CA PRO A 30 13.69 -5.56 -6.26
C PRO A 30 14.19 -6.11 -4.93
N ILE A 31 13.26 -6.40 -4.02
CA ILE A 31 13.52 -7.09 -2.74
C ILE A 31 12.74 -8.41 -2.76
N ASN A 32 13.43 -9.49 -3.03
CA ASN A 32 12.81 -10.81 -3.16
C ASN A 32 12.42 -11.38 -1.79
N ILE A 33 11.16 -11.18 -1.42
CA ILE A 33 10.62 -11.65 -0.13
C ILE A 33 10.54 -13.18 -0.01
N ALA A 34 10.61 -13.91 -1.12
CA ALA A 34 10.68 -15.38 -1.09
C ALA A 34 12.09 -15.90 -0.76
N LYS A 35 13.09 -15.02 -0.79
CA LYS A 35 14.49 -15.29 -0.42
C LYS A 35 14.90 -14.57 0.86
N ASP A 36 13.94 -14.07 1.62
CA ASP A 36 14.16 -13.33 2.86
C ASP A 36 15.05 -12.08 2.74
N GLU A 37 15.11 -11.49 1.53
CA GLU A 37 15.91 -10.27 1.29
C GLU A 37 15.41 -9.06 2.09
N GLN A 38 14.13 -9.06 2.52
CA GLN A 38 13.57 -8.03 3.39
C GLN A 38 14.20 -7.98 4.79
N PHE A 39 14.96 -8.99 5.19
CA PHE A 39 15.69 -9.04 6.45
C PHE A 39 17.16 -8.65 6.33
N GLN A 40 17.63 -8.32 5.13
CA GLN A 40 19.01 -7.92 4.91
C GLN A 40 19.29 -6.52 5.51
N PRO A 41 20.47 -6.30 6.11
CA PRO A 41 20.79 -5.03 6.78
C PRO A 41 20.57 -3.80 5.91
N HIS A 42 20.97 -3.84 4.64
CA HIS A 42 20.80 -2.72 3.71
C HIS A 42 19.34 -2.32 3.47
N PHE A 43 18.40 -3.28 3.54
CA PHE A 43 16.98 -2.98 3.41
C PHE A 43 16.38 -2.52 4.74
N LEU A 44 16.84 -3.06 5.87
CA LEU A 44 16.39 -2.64 7.20
C LEU A 44 16.71 -1.17 7.52
N GLU A 45 17.80 -0.64 6.95
CA GLU A 45 18.13 0.80 7.03
C GLU A 45 17.07 1.68 6.37
N VAL A 46 16.42 1.18 5.30
CA VAL A 46 15.37 1.90 4.55
C VAL A 46 13.98 1.59 5.12
N SER A 47 13.75 0.35 5.53
CA SER A 47 12.46 -0.14 6.06
C SER A 47 12.66 -0.95 7.34
N PRO A 48 12.72 -0.30 8.52
CA PRO A 48 12.93 -0.99 9.80
C PRO A 48 11.82 -1.99 10.15
N ASN A 49 10.66 -1.87 9.48
CA ASN A 49 9.55 -2.83 9.60
C ASN A 49 9.74 -4.10 8.75
N ASN A 50 10.88 -4.25 8.03
CA ASN A 50 11.18 -5.38 7.12
C ASN A 50 10.04 -5.70 6.13
N ARG A 51 9.36 -4.69 5.63
CA ARG A 51 8.25 -4.80 4.68
C ARG A 51 8.49 -3.95 3.45
N ILE A 52 8.11 -4.49 2.29
CA ILE A 52 7.99 -3.72 1.05
C ILE A 52 6.54 -3.19 0.93
N PRO A 53 6.33 -2.08 0.21
CA PRO A 53 7.31 -1.20 -0.42
C PRO A 53 7.99 -0.24 0.57
N ALA A 54 9.15 0.25 0.15
CA ALA A 54 9.80 1.42 0.74
C ALA A 54 10.38 2.29 -0.38
N ILE A 55 10.62 3.56 -0.12
CA ILE A 55 11.26 4.47 -1.06
C ILE A 55 12.45 5.19 -0.43
N VAL A 56 13.37 5.64 -1.29
CA VAL A 56 14.37 6.65 -0.94
C VAL A 56 14.25 7.80 -1.93
N ASP A 57 13.99 9.00 -1.44
CA ASP A 57 13.97 10.20 -2.26
C ASP A 57 15.36 10.82 -2.34
N LYS A 58 16.03 10.65 -3.49
CA LYS A 58 17.39 11.17 -3.74
C LYS A 58 17.46 12.70 -3.75
N GLU A 59 16.37 13.36 -4.07
CA GLU A 59 16.32 14.83 -4.14
C GLU A 59 15.97 15.47 -2.80
N ASN A 60 15.58 14.67 -1.82
CA ASN A 60 15.31 15.11 -0.46
C ASN A 60 16.31 14.47 0.52
N ASN A 61 17.60 14.74 0.35
CA ASN A 61 18.68 14.25 1.22
C ASN A 61 18.66 12.74 1.49
N ASN A 62 18.29 11.93 0.49
CA ASN A 62 18.09 10.48 0.61
C ASN A 62 17.05 10.11 1.69
N TYR A 63 15.99 10.89 1.80
CA TYR A 63 14.92 10.61 2.77
C TYR A 63 14.28 9.27 2.48
N SER A 64 14.36 8.36 3.45
CA SER A 64 13.73 7.04 3.38
C SER A 64 12.33 7.05 3.99
N LEU A 65 11.41 6.33 3.36
CA LEU A 65 10.04 6.20 3.84
C LEU A 65 9.50 4.79 3.55
N PHE A 66 8.91 4.17 4.55
CA PHE A 66 8.18 2.92 4.44
C PHE A 66 6.69 3.14 4.76
N GLU A 67 5.86 2.10 4.66
CA GLU A 67 4.40 2.12 4.67
C GLU A 67 3.79 2.66 3.37
N SER A 68 3.13 1.78 2.61
CA SER A 68 2.59 2.14 1.29
C SER A 68 1.63 3.33 1.35
N GLY A 69 0.80 3.46 2.40
CA GLY A 69 -0.10 4.60 2.57
C GLY A 69 0.64 5.92 2.80
N ALA A 70 1.68 5.90 3.64
CA ALA A 70 2.52 7.07 3.88
C ALA A 70 3.29 7.49 2.62
N ILE A 71 3.78 6.51 1.86
CA ILE A 71 4.45 6.75 0.57
C ILE A 71 3.49 7.41 -0.42
N LEU A 72 2.26 6.93 -0.55
CA LEU A 72 1.26 7.55 -1.44
C LEU A 72 0.99 9.01 -1.06
N MET A 73 0.83 9.30 0.23
CA MET A 73 0.65 10.66 0.71
C MET A 73 1.86 11.55 0.38
N TYR A 74 3.06 11.06 0.69
CA TYR A 74 4.31 11.77 0.40
C TYR A 74 4.46 12.13 -1.08
N LEU A 75 4.22 11.16 -1.96
CA LEU A 75 4.33 11.36 -3.41
C LEU A 75 3.25 12.31 -3.95
N ALA A 76 2.02 12.24 -3.43
CA ALA A 76 0.95 13.17 -3.78
C ALA A 76 1.31 14.60 -3.37
N GLU A 77 1.83 14.79 -2.16
CA GLU A 77 2.28 16.08 -1.68
C GLU A 77 3.48 16.63 -2.47
N LYS A 78 4.46 15.77 -2.75
CA LYS A 78 5.65 16.15 -3.52
C LYS A 78 5.32 16.57 -4.96
N SER A 79 4.37 15.88 -5.59
CA SER A 79 3.94 16.18 -6.97
C SER A 79 2.90 17.32 -7.05
N GLY A 80 2.20 17.62 -5.97
CA GLY A 80 1.04 18.50 -5.97
C GLY A 80 -0.19 17.92 -6.68
N MET A 81 -0.22 16.60 -6.91
CA MET A 81 -1.28 15.90 -7.64
C MET A 81 -2.06 14.95 -6.73
N LEU A 82 -3.30 14.64 -7.11
CA LEU A 82 -4.16 13.62 -6.48
C LEU A 82 -4.62 13.92 -5.04
N VAL A 83 -4.09 14.97 -4.41
CA VAL A 83 -4.50 15.44 -3.08
C VAL A 83 -4.64 16.95 -3.08
N ASN A 84 -5.80 17.46 -2.67
CA ASN A 84 -6.08 18.88 -2.61
C ASN A 84 -6.03 19.39 -1.16
N LYS A 85 -4.87 19.85 -0.73
CA LYS A 85 -4.69 20.42 0.63
C LYS A 85 -5.41 21.76 0.84
N SER A 86 -5.74 22.48 -0.24
CA SER A 86 -6.45 23.75 -0.15
C SER A 86 -7.93 23.57 0.16
N ASN A 87 -8.49 22.40 -0.06
CA ASN A 87 -9.85 22.02 0.31
C ASN A 87 -9.79 20.97 1.42
N SER A 88 -10.05 21.38 2.66
CA SER A 88 -9.96 20.51 3.82
C SER A 88 -10.89 19.31 3.74
N ASP A 89 -12.08 19.47 3.19
CA ASP A 89 -13.08 18.38 3.11
C ASP A 89 -12.64 17.32 2.10
N GLU A 90 -12.15 17.70 0.93
CA GLU A 90 -11.59 16.77 -0.05
C GLU A 90 -10.35 16.08 0.49
N TYR A 91 -9.47 16.83 1.16
CA TYR A 91 -8.28 16.27 1.79
C TYR A 91 -8.63 15.17 2.78
N TYR A 92 -9.50 15.46 3.75
CA TYR A 92 -9.88 14.48 4.76
C TYR A 92 -10.70 13.32 4.17
N ARG A 93 -11.48 13.55 3.13
CA ARG A 93 -12.15 12.47 2.40
C ARG A 93 -11.14 11.51 1.75
N THR A 94 -10.08 12.04 1.16
CA THR A 94 -8.98 11.23 0.60
C THR A 94 -8.28 10.43 1.69
N ILE A 95 -7.95 11.07 2.82
CA ILE A 95 -7.32 10.40 3.97
C ILE A 95 -8.22 9.30 4.55
N GLU A 96 -9.51 9.56 4.71
CA GLU A 96 -10.49 8.59 5.21
C GLU A 96 -10.46 7.29 4.39
N TRP A 97 -10.53 7.39 3.05
CA TRP A 97 -10.50 6.23 2.18
C TRP A 97 -9.13 5.56 2.13
N LEU A 98 -8.05 6.33 2.21
CA LEU A 98 -6.70 5.77 2.34
C LEU A 98 -6.54 4.99 3.64
N MET A 99 -6.99 5.54 4.77
CA MET A 99 -6.93 4.85 6.07
C MET A 99 -7.85 3.62 6.10
N TRP A 100 -9.02 3.68 5.47
CA TRP A 100 -9.89 2.52 5.30
C TRP A 100 -9.19 1.40 4.52
N GLN A 101 -8.44 1.74 3.45
CA GLN A 101 -7.64 0.76 2.73
C GLN A 101 -6.51 0.19 3.60
N MET A 102 -5.78 1.06 4.31
CA MET A 102 -4.62 0.66 5.10
C MET A 102 -4.99 -0.13 6.36
N GLY A 103 -6.07 0.25 7.04
CA GLY A 103 -6.54 -0.40 8.28
C GLY A 103 -7.49 -1.58 8.05
N GLY A 104 -8.14 -1.64 6.90
CA GLY A 104 -9.17 -2.63 6.60
C GLY A 104 -8.84 -3.50 5.40
N VAL A 105 -8.96 -2.96 4.19
CA VAL A 105 -8.90 -3.73 2.93
C VAL A 105 -7.58 -4.49 2.80
N GLY A 106 -6.45 -3.80 2.92
CA GLY A 106 -5.13 -4.40 2.78
C GLY A 106 -4.91 -5.56 3.76
N PRO A 107 -5.02 -5.34 5.08
CA PRO A 107 -4.84 -6.38 6.09
C PRO A 107 -5.82 -7.53 5.96
N MET A 108 -7.12 -7.25 5.80
CA MET A 108 -8.13 -8.31 5.78
C MET A 108 -8.05 -9.18 4.51
N PHE A 109 -7.78 -8.60 3.36
CA PHE A 109 -7.53 -9.38 2.13
C PHE A 109 -6.23 -10.19 2.22
N GLY A 110 -5.22 -9.68 2.92
CA GLY A 110 -4.03 -10.44 3.26
C GLY A 110 -4.36 -11.67 4.10
N GLN A 111 -5.24 -11.54 5.11
CA GLN A 111 -5.69 -12.68 5.93
C GLN A 111 -6.51 -13.69 5.10
N VAL A 112 -7.36 -13.23 4.17
CA VAL A 112 -8.05 -14.16 3.24
C VAL A 112 -7.02 -14.97 2.43
N HIS A 113 -6.01 -14.32 1.84
CA HIS A 113 -4.95 -15.05 1.16
C HIS A 113 -4.26 -16.07 2.06
N HIS A 114 -3.93 -15.67 3.29
CA HIS A 114 -3.25 -16.55 4.24
C HIS A 114 -4.08 -17.79 4.60
N PHE A 115 -5.34 -17.62 5.02
CA PHE A 115 -6.15 -18.72 5.53
C PHE A 115 -6.91 -19.46 4.43
N VAL A 116 -7.45 -18.77 3.43
CA VAL A 116 -8.33 -19.41 2.42
C VAL A 116 -7.53 -19.95 1.24
N LYS A 117 -6.39 -19.33 0.89
CA LYS A 117 -5.58 -19.74 -0.25
C LYS A 117 -4.38 -20.59 0.15
N TYR A 118 -3.52 -20.07 1.04
CA TYR A 118 -2.25 -20.73 1.35
C TYR A 118 -2.35 -21.80 2.44
N ASN A 119 -3.29 -21.68 3.35
CA ASN A 119 -3.47 -22.59 4.51
C ASN A 119 -4.90 -23.13 4.61
N LYS A 120 -5.56 -23.33 3.46
CA LYS A 120 -6.94 -23.84 3.41
C LYS A 120 -7.10 -25.13 4.22
N GLY A 121 -8.16 -25.20 5.02
CA GLY A 121 -8.51 -26.34 5.87
C GLY A 121 -7.80 -26.34 7.23
N LYS A 122 -6.86 -25.41 7.50
CA LYS A 122 -6.16 -25.36 8.80
C LYS A 122 -6.97 -24.65 9.90
N SER A 123 -7.91 -23.78 9.53
CA SER A 123 -8.77 -23.08 10.50
C SER A 123 -10.09 -22.63 9.86
N ALA A 124 -11.12 -23.45 9.98
CA ALA A 124 -12.45 -23.15 9.45
C ALA A 124 -13.00 -21.82 10.00
N TYR A 125 -12.78 -21.54 11.28
CA TYR A 125 -13.20 -20.29 11.90
C TYR A 125 -12.52 -19.06 11.25
N ALA A 126 -11.21 -19.09 11.02
CA ALA A 126 -10.50 -17.99 10.41
C ALA A 126 -10.91 -17.80 8.94
N GLU A 127 -11.07 -18.89 8.20
CA GLU A 127 -11.51 -18.90 6.82
C GLU A 127 -12.88 -18.23 6.68
N GLU A 128 -13.84 -18.61 7.52
CA GLU A 128 -15.19 -18.01 7.54
C GLU A 128 -15.15 -16.53 7.93
N ARG A 129 -14.47 -16.21 9.04
CA ARG A 129 -14.35 -14.87 9.59
C ARG A 129 -13.77 -13.88 8.55
N TYR A 130 -12.63 -14.22 7.97
CA TYR A 130 -11.95 -13.32 7.02
C TYR A 130 -12.68 -13.25 5.67
N SER A 131 -13.30 -14.35 5.22
CA SER A 131 -14.14 -14.32 4.02
C SER A 131 -15.38 -13.42 4.21
N LYS A 132 -16.00 -13.46 5.38
CA LYS A 132 -17.14 -12.58 5.70
C LYS A 132 -16.72 -11.11 5.73
N GLU A 133 -15.59 -10.82 6.37
CA GLU A 133 -15.06 -9.44 6.43
C GLU A 133 -14.67 -8.91 5.04
N ALA A 134 -14.03 -9.73 4.21
CA ALA A 134 -13.71 -9.32 2.84
C ALA A 134 -14.96 -8.98 2.02
N ARG A 135 -16.03 -9.80 2.13
CA ARG A 135 -17.32 -9.49 1.47
C ARG A 135 -17.92 -8.18 1.97
N ARG A 136 -17.85 -7.92 3.29
CA ARG A 136 -18.33 -6.66 3.85
C ARG A 136 -17.55 -5.46 3.27
N LEU A 137 -16.23 -5.56 3.17
CA LEU A 137 -15.38 -4.51 2.60
C LEU A 137 -15.65 -4.29 1.11
N TYR A 138 -15.87 -5.37 0.34
CA TYR A 138 -16.31 -5.25 -1.05
C TYR A 138 -17.66 -4.53 -1.16
N GLY A 139 -18.63 -4.82 -0.28
CA GLY A 139 -19.91 -4.12 -0.25
C GLY A 139 -19.77 -2.62 0.05
N VAL A 140 -18.82 -2.23 0.92
CA VAL A 140 -18.51 -0.81 1.17
C VAL A 140 -17.96 -0.14 -0.08
N MET A 141 -17.02 -0.81 -0.76
CA MET A 141 -16.42 -0.30 -1.99
C MET A 141 -17.44 -0.18 -3.12
N ASP A 142 -18.25 -1.19 -3.33
CA ASP A 142 -19.30 -1.23 -4.35
C ASP A 142 -20.29 -0.07 -4.16
N LYS A 143 -20.75 0.14 -2.92
CA LYS A 143 -21.62 1.26 -2.59
C LYS A 143 -20.95 2.61 -2.87
N ARG A 144 -19.66 2.75 -2.55
CA ARG A 144 -18.90 3.99 -2.82
C ARG A 144 -18.84 4.25 -4.33
N LEU A 145 -18.43 3.25 -5.11
CA LEU A 145 -18.27 3.36 -6.55
C LEU A 145 -19.58 3.54 -7.31
N SER A 146 -20.71 3.09 -6.76
CA SER A 146 -22.02 3.35 -7.34
C SER A 146 -22.47 4.82 -7.26
N GLN A 147 -21.87 5.61 -6.38
CA GLN A 147 -22.25 6.99 -6.11
C GLN A 147 -21.21 8.02 -6.53
N HIS A 148 -19.99 7.59 -6.78
CA HIS A 148 -18.85 8.47 -7.08
C HIS A 148 -17.98 7.89 -8.19
N GLN A 149 -17.53 8.75 -9.05
CA GLN A 149 -16.39 8.45 -9.89
C GLN A 149 -15.15 8.39 -8.98
N TYR A 150 -14.25 7.46 -9.23
CA TYR A 150 -13.01 7.28 -8.43
C TYR A 150 -12.05 8.46 -8.57
#